data_ef11df6377dcb82b74607bfc75066243
#
_entry.id   ef11df6377dcb82b74607bfc75066243
#
_cell.length_a   1.000
_cell.length_b   1.000
_cell.length_c   1.000
_cell.angle_alpha   90.00
_cell.angle_beta   90.00
_cell.angle_gamma   90.00
#
_symmetry.space_group_name_H-M   'P 1'
#
loop_
_entity.id
_entity.type
_entity.pdbx_description
1 polymer ?
#
loop_
_entity_poly.entity_id
_entity_poly.type
_entity_poly.pdbx_seq_one_letter_code
_entity_poly.pdbx_strand_id
1 'polypeptide(L)'
;ELLVVTFTEAAASEMKERVLLAIEKKLQEEPDNVHLQRQEALIHHAMITTIHSFCLSVIREHFHAIDLDPGFRIAEEGELKLLKRDVISELLEEEYEKSEPAFLRFVERYATGRDDKKIEELILQIYEFARSYPDPEAWLSSCVEAYEIDTAEELLESPTGQLAMERIRQYGADALALLKQGMEICEEPSGPYMYREALEKEYEGWEYFLAAENLQQMYERRNCAEGEKLKANRDKAVDKELSEAVKEIRKQTKGILGEITKSYLFQSTEAFVEDLRLGRDTVEELVRLVKKFSANFSEKKRSRLVLDFGDSWRCRF
;
A
#
# COMPACT_ATOMS: atom_id res chain seq x y z
N GLU A 1 -33.00 17.27 -6.63
CA GLU A 1 -32.35 16.29 -7.52
C GLU A 1 -31.59 15.28 -6.65
N LEU A 2 -31.68 13.98 -7.02
CA LEU A 2 -31.00 12.87 -6.31
C LEU A 2 -30.03 12.22 -7.30
N LEU A 3 -28.76 12.14 -6.92
CA LEU A 3 -27.74 11.34 -7.60
C LEU A 3 -27.63 9.98 -6.89
N VAL A 4 -27.76 8.89 -7.65
CA VAL A 4 -27.55 7.54 -7.16
C VAL A 4 -26.46 6.88 -8.00
N VAL A 5 -25.37 6.47 -7.36
CA VAL A 5 -24.24 5.83 -8.04
C VAL A 5 -24.03 4.40 -7.55
N THR A 6 -23.69 3.53 -8.49
CA THR A 6 -23.42 2.11 -8.26
C THR A 6 -22.07 1.73 -8.86
N PHE A 7 -21.59 0.51 -8.61
CA PHE A 7 -20.35 0.00 -9.20
C PHE A 7 -20.57 -0.67 -10.56
N THR A 8 -21.76 -1.19 -10.83
CA THR A 8 -22.05 -1.92 -12.08
C THR A 8 -23.26 -1.34 -12.79
N GLU A 9 -23.24 -1.37 -14.13
CA GLU A 9 -24.37 -0.97 -14.98
C GLU A 9 -25.63 -1.81 -14.69
N ALA A 10 -25.45 -3.10 -14.42
CA ALA A 10 -26.57 -4.00 -14.06
C ALA A 10 -27.28 -3.51 -12.79
N ALA A 11 -26.52 -3.14 -11.74
CA ALA A 11 -27.11 -2.64 -10.49
C ALA A 11 -27.80 -1.28 -10.69
N ALA A 12 -27.24 -0.40 -11.51
CA ALA A 12 -27.86 0.87 -11.85
C ALA A 12 -29.19 0.68 -12.60
N SER A 13 -29.20 -0.21 -13.59
CA SER A 13 -30.40 -0.56 -14.35
C SER A 13 -31.48 -1.20 -13.50
N GLU A 14 -31.12 -2.18 -12.64
CA GLU A 14 -32.05 -2.82 -11.71
C GLU A 14 -32.67 -1.81 -10.73
N MET A 15 -31.86 -0.90 -10.20
CA MET A 15 -32.34 0.14 -9.29
C MET A 15 -33.33 1.07 -9.99
N LYS A 16 -33.04 1.47 -11.23
CA LYS A 16 -33.92 2.31 -12.06
C LYS A 16 -35.26 1.61 -12.33
N GLU A 17 -35.21 0.33 -12.67
CA GLU A 17 -36.41 -0.49 -12.89
C GLU A 17 -37.25 -0.64 -11.62
N ARG A 18 -36.64 -0.93 -10.47
CA ARG A 18 -37.34 -1.02 -9.19
C ARG A 18 -38.05 0.28 -8.78
N VAL A 19 -37.37 1.43 -9.02
CA VAL A 19 -38.00 2.74 -8.76
C VAL A 19 -39.19 2.97 -9.68
N LEU A 20 -39.06 2.65 -10.99
CA LEU A 20 -40.16 2.76 -11.96
C LEU A 20 -41.33 1.91 -11.55
N LEU A 21 -41.14 0.63 -11.25
CA LEU A 21 -42.20 -0.28 -10.80
C LEU A 21 -42.88 0.22 -9.52
N ALA A 22 -42.14 0.81 -8.60
CA ALA A 22 -42.72 1.38 -7.39
C ALA A 22 -43.61 2.60 -7.67
N ILE A 23 -43.20 3.46 -8.65
CA ILE A 23 -43.99 4.60 -9.10
C ILE A 23 -45.27 4.11 -9.81
N GLU A 24 -45.15 3.17 -10.74
CA GLU A 24 -46.31 2.58 -11.47
C GLU A 24 -47.32 1.97 -10.51
N LYS A 25 -46.86 1.20 -9.52
CA LYS A 25 -47.75 0.63 -8.49
C LYS A 25 -48.49 1.72 -7.71
N LYS A 26 -47.81 2.78 -7.32
CA LYS A 26 -48.45 3.92 -6.66
C LYS A 26 -49.43 4.65 -7.55
N LEU A 27 -49.16 4.79 -8.85
CA LEU A 27 -50.07 5.37 -9.82
C LEU A 27 -51.34 4.54 -10.02
N GLN A 28 -51.26 3.20 -9.89
CA GLN A 28 -52.48 2.34 -9.90
C GLN A 28 -53.38 2.61 -8.70
N GLU A 29 -52.81 2.98 -7.53
CA GLU A 29 -53.56 3.35 -6.33
C GLU A 29 -54.09 4.80 -6.41
N GLU A 30 -53.34 5.70 -7.04
CA GLU A 30 -53.60 7.13 -7.15
C GLU A 30 -53.44 7.61 -8.61
N PRO A 31 -54.36 7.29 -9.55
CA PRO A 31 -54.18 7.59 -10.99
C PRO A 31 -54.07 9.07 -11.33
N ASP A 32 -54.74 9.92 -10.56
CA ASP A 32 -54.79 11.37 -10.78
C ASP A 32 -53.63 12.13 -10.10
N ASN A 33 -52.67 11.43 -9.52
CA ASN A 33 -51.56 12.05 -8.83
C ASN A 33 -50.54 12.61 -9.84
N VAL A 34 -50.67 13.90 -10.18
CA VAL A 34 -49.83 14.62 -11.13
C VAL A 34 -48.34 14.57 -10.78
N HIS A 35 -48.02 14.49 -9.48
CA HIS A 35 -46.63 14.40 -9.05
C HIS A 35 -46.02 13.05 -9.47
N LEU A 36 -46.74 11.94 -9.24
CA LEU A 36 -46.25 10.62 -9.63
C LEU A 36 -46.19 10.45 -11.14
N GLN A 37 -47.17 10.97 -11.92
CA GLN A 37 -47.12 10.98 -13.39
C GLN A 37 -45.85 11.72 -13.89
N ARG A 38 -45.53 12.84 -13.26
CA ARG A 38 -44.31 13.58 -13.58
C ARG A 38 -43.01 12.81 -13.23
N GLN A 39 -43.00 12.10 -12.09
CA GLN A 39 -41.82 11.27 -11.72
C GLN A 39 -41.66 10.07 -12.66
N GLU A 40 -42.73 9.41 -13.10
CA GLU A 40 -42.67 8.36 -14.11
C GLU A 40 -42.05 8.85 -15.42
N ALA A 41 -42.45 10.01 -15.93
CA ALA A 41 -41.87 10.60 -17.12
C ALA A 41 -40.38 11.00 -16.96
N LEU A 42 -39.98 11.39 -15.74
CA LEU A 42 -38.63 11.88 -15.46
C LEU A 42 -37.63 10.78 -15.06
N ILE A 43 -38.08 9.57 -14.73
CA ILE A 43 -37.21 8.50 -14.23
C ILE A 43 -36.08 8.16 -15.24
N HIS A 44 -36.35 8.24 -16.53
CA HIS A 44 -35.36 7.99 -17.57
C HIS A 44 -34.23 8.99 -17.59
N HIS A 45 -34.47 10.21 -17.09
CA HIS A 45 -33.48 11.27 -16.94
C HIS A 45 -32.85 11.31 -15.55
N ALA A 46 -33.29 10.45 -14.62
CA ALA A 46 -32.72 10.37 -13.29
C ALA A 46 -31.26 9.90 -13.34
N MET A 47 -30.39 10.57 -12.60
CA MET A 47 -28.98 10.23 -12.48
C MET A 47 -28.78 9.00 -11.57
N ILE A 48 -29.24 7.84 -12.06
CA ILE A 48 -29.00 6.53 -11.48
C ILE A 48 -28.06 5.79 -12.42
N THR A 49 -26.78 5.74 -12.07
CA THR A 49 -25.73 5.34 -13.01
C THR A 49 -24.50 4.80 -12.27
N THR A 50 -23.48 4.32 -13.00
CA THR A 50 -22.20 4.00 -12.39
C THR A 50 -21.41 5.28 -12.09
N ILE A 51 -20.48 5.18 -11.13
CA ILE A 51 -19.57 6.28 -10.82
C ILE A 51 -18.83 6.74 -12.08
N HIS A 52 -18.34 5.81 -12.91
CA HIS A 52 -17.62 6.13 -14.13
C HIS A 52 -18.49 6.88 -15.16
N SER A 53 -19.73 6.41 -15.37
CA SER A 53 -20.66 7.07 -16.28
C SER A 53 -21.08 8.46 -15.77
N PHE A 54 -21.19 8.64 -14.46
CA PHE A 54 -21.41 9.95 -13.85
C PHE A 54 -20.23 10.88 -14.10
N CYS A 55 -18.99 10.47 -13.80
CA CYS A 55 -17.79 11.27 -14.08
C CYS A 55 -17.70 11.65 -15.57
N LEU A 56 -17.99 10.70 -16.46
CA LEU A 56 -17.98 10.94 -17.90
C LEU A 56 -19.03 11.97 -18.33
N SER A 57 -20.24 11.95 -17.73
CA SER A 57 -21.27 12.95 -18.02
C SER A 57 -20.83 14.35 -17.57
N VAL A 58 -20.24 14.46 -16.39
CA VAL A 58 -19.70 15.73 -15.86
C VAL A 58 -18.59 16.27 -16.78
N ILE A 59 -17.64 15.42 -17.21
CA ILE A 59 -16.60 15.81 -18.15
C ILE A 59 -17.19 16.30 -19.47
N ARG A 60 -18.22 15.62 -20.01
CA ARG A 60 -18.88 16.02 -21.25
C ARG A 60 -19.65 17.33 -21.14
N GLU A 61 -20.16 17.68 -19.96
CA GLU A 61 -20.83 18.96 -19.73
C GLU A 61 -19.82 20.11 -19.52
N HIS A 62 -18.63 19.79 -18.99
CA HIS A 62 -17.64 20.79 -18.59
C HIS A 62 -16.30 20.67 -19.32
N PHE A 63 -16.25 20.00 -20.48
CA PHE A 63 -15.01 19.74 -21.24
C PHE A 63 -14.18 21.00 -21.48
N HIS A 64 -14.83 22.13 -21.68
CA HIS A 64 -14.19 23.43 -21.89
C HIS A 64 -13.45 23.96 -20.65
N ALA A 65 -13.87 23.58 -19.45
CA ALA A 65 -13.24 24.02 -18.20
C ALA A 65 -11.90 23.29 -17.93
N ILE A 66 -11.71 22.13 -18.55
CA ILE A 66 -10.51 21.29 -18.41
C ILE A 66 -9.68 21.24 -19.71
N ASP A 67 -9.96 22.13 -20.66
CA ASP A 67 -9.27 22.23 -21.96
C ASP A 67 -9.23 20.89 -22.70
N LEU A 68 -10.37 20.20 -22.74
CA LEU A 68 -10.52 18.92 -23.41
C LEU A 68 -11.28 19.09 -24.72
N ASP A 69 -10.84 18.41 -25.79
CA ASP A 69 -11.56 18.38 -27.07
C ASP A 69 -12.90 17.64 -26.90
N PRO A 70 -14.04 18.22 -27.37
CA PRO A 70 -15.35 17.55 -27.24
C PRO A 70 -15.45 16.20 -27.96
N GLY A 71 -14.56 15.93 -28.93
CA GLY A 71 -14.48 14.66 -29.66
C GLY A 71 -13.79 13.53 -28.87
N PHE A 72 -13.44 13.73 -27.62
CA PHE A 72 -12.78 12.70 -26.81
C PHE A 72 -13.64 11.44 -26.64
N ARG A 73 -12.96 10.31 -26.53
CA ARG A 73 -13.57 9.01 -26.18
C ARG A 73 -12.79 8.30 -25.08
N ILE A 74 -13.42 7.34 -24.45
CA ILE A 74 -12.71 6.42 -23.56
C ILE A 74 -12.02 5.38 -24.43
N ALA A 75 -10.71 5.21 -24.23
CA ALA A 75 -9.93 4.20 -24.92
C ALA A 75 -10.19 2.81 -24.37
N GLU A 76 -10.16 1.79 -25.22
CA GLU A 76 -10.22 0.39 -24.80
C GLU A 76 -8.91 -0.01 -24.11
N GLU A 77 -9.00 -0.98 -23.19
CA GLU A 77 -7.85 -1.44 -22.41
C GLU A 77 -6.71 -1.94 -23.29
N GLY A 78 -7.03 -2.66 -24.38
CA GLY A 78 -6.05 -3.14 -25.34
C GLY A 78 -5.32 -2.01 -26.05
N GLU A 79 -6.03 -0.94 -26.42
CA GLU A 79 -5.45 0.26 -27.03
C GLU A 79 -4.52 0.98 -26.06
N LEU A 80 -4.95 1.16 -24.80
CA LEU A 80 -4.13 1.78 -23.76
C LEU A 80 -2.84 1.00 -23.48
N LYS A 81 -2.91 -0.32 -23.51
CA LYS A 81 -1.74 -1.17 -23.33
C LYS A 81 -0.72 -1.00 -24.45
N LEU A 82 -1.17 -0.94 -25.68
CA LEU A 82 -0.30 -0.66 -26.85
C LEU A 82 0.30 0.73 -26.76
N LEU A 83 -0.53 1.72 -26.42
CA LEU A 83 -0.08 3.10 -26.29
C LEU A 83 0.98 3.28 -25.20
N LYS A 84 0.83 2.59 -24.05
CA LYS A 84 1.84 2.59 -22.99
C LYS A 84 3.16 2.00 -23.47
N ARG A 85 3.12 0.91 -24.24
CA ARG A 85 4.33 0.30 -24.82
C ARG A 85 5.03 1.23 -25.80
N ASP A 86 4.28 1.85 -26.70
CA ASP A 86 4.85 2.81 -27.65
C ASP A 86 5.55 3.95 -26.92
N VAL A 87 4.87 4.56 -25.92
CA VAL A 87 5.39 5.70 -25.17
C VAL A 87 6.62 5.33 -24.35
N ILE A 88 6.66 4.13 -23.74
CA ILE A 88 7.81 3.74 -22.92
C ILE A 88 9.03 3.40 -23.79
N SER A 89 8.81 2.80 -24.98
CA SER A 89 9.87 2.56 -25.96
C SER A 89 10.45 3.86 -26.48
N GLU A 90 9.59 4.80 -26.91
CA GLU A 90 10.00 6.14 -27.35
C GLU A 90 10.79 6.88 -26.25
N LEU A 91 10.37 6.77 -24.98
CA LEU A 91 11.03 7.38 -23.82
C LEU A 91 12.43 6.80 -23.61
N LEU A 92 12.57 5.47 -23.61
CA LEU A 92 13.87 4.84 -23.40
C LEU A 92 14.84 5.12 -24.56
N GLU A 93 14.38 5.09 -25.80
CA GLU A 93 15.18 5.48 -26.97
C GLU A 93 15.73 6.91 -26.82
N GLU A 94 14.88 7.87 -26.42
CA GLU A 94 15.28 9.25 -26.16
C GLU A 94 16.34 9.36 -25.04
N GLU A 95 16.18 8.60 -23.95
CA GLU A 95 17.12 8.62 -22.83
C GLU A 95 18.48 7.98 -23.21
N TYR A 96 18.46 6.93 -24.05
CA TYR A 96 19.70 6.35 -24.62
C TYR A 96 20.42 7.34 -25.56
N GLU A 97 19.68 8.08 -26.39
CA GLU A 97 20.26 9.09 -27.26
C GLU A 97 20.95 10.19 -26.45
N LYS A 98 20.34 10.63 -25.33
CA LYS A 98 20.95 11.64 -24.45
C LYS A 98 22.17 11.11 -23.72
N SER A 99 22.21 9.80 -23.44
CA SER A 99 23.32 9.12 -22.77
C SER A 99 23.74 9.77 -21.44
N GLU A 100 22.76 10.26 -20.66
CA GLU A 100 23.06 10.89 -19.37
C GLU A 100 23.67 9.87 -18.38
N PRO A 101 24.73 10.22 -17.65
CA PRO A 101 25.42 9.28 -16.75
C PRO A 101 24.53 8.67 -15.66
N ALA A 102 23.53 9.40 -15.17
CA ALA A 102 22.58 8.90 -14.18
C ALA A 102 21.73 7.77 -14.76
N PHE A 103 21.17 7.97 -15.94
CA PHE A 103 20.38 6.96 -16.66
C PHE A 103 21.23 5.71 -16.97
N LEU A 104 22.45 5.88 -17.49
CA LEU A 104 23.31 4.74 -17.81
C LEU A 104 23.65 3.89 -16.56
N ARG A 105 23.96 4.52 -15.42
CA ARG A 105 24.16 3.82 -14.15
C ARG A 105 22.89 3.08 -13.67
N PHE A 106 21.73 3.69 -13.86
CA PHE A 106 20.44 3.06 -13.56
C PHE A 106 20.22 1.82 -14.42
N VAL A 107 20.45 1.93 -15.72
CA VAL A 107 20.35 0.80 -16.66
C VAL A 107 21.31 -0.33 -16.30
N GLU A 108 22.59 -0.02 -16.05
CA GLU A 108 23.60 -1.01 -15.63
C GLU A 108 23.18 -1.79 -14.38
N ARG A 109 22.48 -1.15 -13.47
CA ARG A 109 22.03 -1.76 -12.21
C ARG A 109 20.78 -2.65 -12.39
N TYR A 110 19.86 -2.26 -13.25
CA TYR A 110 18.54 -2.92 -13.39
C TYR A 110 18.33 -3.71 -14.66
N ALA A 111 19.00 -3.40 -15.77
CA ALA A 111 18.95 -4.21 -16.98
C ALA A 111 19.81 -5.47 -16.78
N THR A 112 19.21 -6.51 -16.22
CA THR A 112 19.89 -7.79 -15.97
C THR A 112 19.86 -8.71 -17.21
N GLY A 113 20.12 -8.20 -18.39
CA GLY A 113 20.04 -8.96 -19.61
C GLY A 113 20.41 -8.17 -20.86
N ARG A 114 19.90 -8.60 -22.00
CA ARG A 114 20.07 -7.93 -23.29
C ARG A 114 18.88 -7.06 -23.68
N ASP A 115 17.88 -6.93 -22.82
CA ASP A 115 16.67 -6.15 -23.09
C ASP A 115 16.31 -5.27 -21.89
N ASP A 116 15.54 -4.22 -22.13
CA ASP A 116 15.09 -3.24 -21.15
C ASP A 116 13.75 -3.58 -20.50
N LYS A 117 13.23 -4.79 -20.73
CA LYS A 117 11.90 -5.19 -20.25
C LYS A 117 11.69 -4.99 -18.77
N LYS A 118 12.71 -5.25 -17.95
CA LYS A 118 12.63 -5.03 -16.51
C LYS A 118 12.49 -3.55 -16.14
N ILE A 119 13.16 -2.68 -16.88
CA ILE A 119 13.07 -1.23 -16.69
C ILE A 119 11.69 -0.76 -17.11
N GLU A 120 11.19 -1.21 -18.27
CA GLU A 120 9.85 -0.93 -18.75
C GLU A 120 8.78 -1.37 -17.74
N GLU A 121 8.87 -2.61 -17.27
CA GLU A 121 7.96 -3.18 -16.26
C GLU A 121 7.99 -2.38 -14.95
N LEU A 122 9.18 -2.01 -14.48
CA LEU A 122 9.35 -1.25 -13.25
C LEU A 122 8.73 0.15 -13.36
N ILE A 123 8.99 0.86 -14.45
CA ILE A 123 8.41 2.20 -14.70
C ILE A 123 6.88 2.08 -14.75
N LEU A 124 6.33 1.11 -15.49
CA LEU A 124 4.89 0.93 -15.60
C LEU A 124 4.25 0.53 -14.27
N GLN A 125 4.89 -0.34 -13.50
CA GLN A 125 4.40 -0.76 -12.18
C GLN A 125 4.33 0.42 -11.20
N ILE A 126 5.40 1.23 -11.13
CA ILE A 126 5.43 2.42 -10.26
C ILE A 126 4.42 3.47 -10.74
N TYR A 127 4.29 3.68 -12.05
CA TYR A 127 3.28 4.57 -12.61
C TYR A 127 1.86 4.16 -12.21
N GLU A 128 1.50 2.87 -12.36
CA GLU A 128 0.17 2.38 -11.97
C GLU A 128 -0.06 2.49 -10.47
N PHE A 129 0.95 2.20 -9.67
CA PHE A 129 0.86 2.34 -8.22
C PHE A 129 0.69 3.81 -7.79
N ALA A 130 1.48 4.72 -8.35
CA ALA A 130 1.37 6.15 -8.09
C ALA A 130 -0.04 6.69 -8.39
N ARG A 131 -0.69 6.15 -9.42
CA ARG A 131 -2.06 6.51 -9.79
C ARG A 131 -3.12 6.12 -8.76
N SER A 132 -2.82 5.29 -7.80
CA SER A 132 -3.75 4.99 -6.69
C SER A 132 -3.83 6.12 -5.64
N TYR A 133 -2.86 7.05 -5.65
CA TYR A 133 -2.84 8.20 -4.76
C TYR A 133 -3.58 9.40 -5.34
N PRO A 134 -4.18 10.26 -4.50
CA PRO A 134 -4.86 11.48 -4.97
C PRO A 134 -3.95 12.43 -5.74
N ASP A 135 -2.67 12.53 -5.33
CA ASP A 135 -1.63 13.30 -5.99
C ASP A 135 -0.41 12.41 -6.26
N PRO A 136 -0.33 11.81 -7.49
CA PRO A 136 0.78 10.94 -7.87
C PRO A 136 2.13 11.61 -7.88
N GLU A 137 2.19 12.88 -8.28
CA GLU A 137 3.45 13.62 -8.34
C GLU A 137 4.00 13.91 -6.96
N ALA A 138 3.14 14.33 -6.02
CA ALA A 138 3.52 14.51 -4.63
C ALA A 138 3.97 13.19 -3.99
N TRP A 139 3.26 12.08 -4.26
CA TRP A 139 3.67 10.77 -3.78
C TRP A 139 5.03 10.33 -4.35
N LEU A 140 5.26 10.49 -5.65
CA LEU A 140 6.55 10.19 -6.29
C LEU A 140 7.68 11.05 -5.71
N SER A 141 7.42 12.32 -5.41
CA SER A 141 8.39 13.21 -4.77
C SER A 141 8.72 12.75 -3.35
N SER A 142 7.71 12.36 -2.56
CA SER A 142 7.93 11.85 -1.20
C SER A 142 8.73 10.56 -1.17
N CYS A 143 8.69 9.75 -2.23
CA CYS A 143 9.56 8.57 -2.36
C CYS A 143 11.04 8.95 -2.46
N VAL A 144 11.38 10.06 -3.14
CA VAL A 144 12.76 10.58 -3.20
C VAL A 144 13.17 11.16 -1.85
N GLU A 145 12.32 12.00 -1.26
CA GLU A 145 12.55 12.62 0.06
C GLU A 145 12.84 11.56 1.15
N ALA A 146 12.21 10.38 1.06
CA ALA A 146 12.46 9.26 1.99
C ALA A 146 13.90 8.72 1.92
N TYR A 147 14.66 9.01 0.86
CA TYR A 147 16.07 8.66 0.70
C TYR A 147 17.02 9.83 1.04
N GLU A 148 16.51 11.03 1.32
CA GLU A 148 17.28 12.21 1.72
C GLU A 148 17.63 12.16 3.22
N ILE A 149 18.16 11.03 3.67
CA ILE A 149 18.58 10.78 5.05
C ILE A 149 20.08 10.54 5.02
N ASP A 150 20.83 11.41 5.71
CA ASP A 150 22.29 11.41 5.70
C ASP A 150 22.91 11.01 7.06
N THR A 151 22.12 11.01 8.13
CA THR A 151 22.57 10.66 9.48
C THR A 151 21.61 9.68 10.19
N ALA A 152 22.14 8.98 11.20
CA ALA A 152 21.34 8.12 12.05
C ALA A 152 20.25 8.92 12.81
N GLU A 153 20.58 10.14 13.21
CA GLU A 153 19.66 11.06 13.90
C GLU A 153 18.48 11.43 12.99
N GLU A 154 18.74 11.80 11.74
CA GLU A 154 17.70 12.10 10.75
C GLU A 154 16.81 10.89 10.48
N LEU A 155 17.39 9.67 10.41
CA LEU A 155 16.57 8.45 10.28
C LEU A 155 15.63 8.25 11.46
N LEU A 156 16.10 8.51 12.69
CA LEU A 156 15.30 8.37 13.89
C LEU A 156 14.16 9.40 13.98
N GLU A 157 14.40 10.61 13.46
CA GLU A 157 13.41 11.68 13.41
C GLU A 157 12.45 11.53 12.22
N SER A 158 12.81 10.73 11.21
CA SER A 158 11.99 10.51 10.03
C SER A 158 10.69 9.77 10.34
N PRO A 159 9.63 9.96 9.54
CA PRO A 159 8.39 9.20 9.68
C PRO A 159 8.61 7.68 9.61
N THR A 160 9.56 7.25 8.78
CA THR A 160 9.92 5.83 8.61
C THR A 160 10.56 5.26 9.87
N GLY A 161 11.53 5.98 10.47
CA GLY A 161 12.18 5.57 11.72
C GLY A 161 11.20 5.53 12.89
N GLN A 162 10.34 6.52 13.01
CA GLN A 162 9.30 6.57 14.05
C GLN A 162 8.30 5.42 13.91
N LEU A 163 7.84 5.15 12.68
CA LEU A 163 6.93 4.03 12.41
C LEU A 163 7.58 2.68 12.71
N ALA A 164 8.87 2.51 12.38
CA ALA A 164 9.61 1.30 12.70
C ALA A 164 9.68 1.08 14.22
N MET A 165 10.02 2.12 14.98
CA MET A 165 10.04 2.08 16.45
C MET A 165 8.68 1.72 17.04
N GLU A 166 7.61 2.34 16.55
CA GLU A 166 6.25 2.05 16.99
C GLU A 166 5.87 0.58 16.73
N ARG A 167 6.15 0.08 15.52
CA ARG A 167 5.87 -1.31 15.15
C ARG A 167 6.65 -2.31 16.00
N ILE A 168 7.94 -2.06 16.24
CA ILE A 168 8.75 -2.91 17.12
C ILE A 168 8.16 -2.94 18.52
N ARG A 169 7.73 -1.80 19.07
CA ARG A 169 7.09 -1.73 20.40
C ARG A 169 5.76 -2.49 20.45
N GLN A 170 4.94 -2.42 19.39
CA GLN A 170 3.70 -3.21 19.29
C GLN A 170 3.98 -4.71 19.32
N TYR A 171 4.89 -5.20 18.47
CA TYR A 171 5.32 -6.61 18.47
C TYR A 171 5.90 -7.04 19.81
N GLY A 172 6.69 -6.18 20.46
CA GLY A 172 7.26 -6.45 21.77
C GLY A 172 6.20 -6.54 22.86
N ALA A 173 5.16 -5.70 22.82
CA ALA A 173 4.04 -5.79 23.75
C ALA A 173 3.30 -7.13 23.62
N ASP A 174 3.10 -7.63 22.40
CA ASP A 174 2.51 -8.95 22.14
C ASP A 174 3.39 -10.07 22.72
N ALA A 175 4.72 -9.98 22.53
CA ALA A 175 5.66 -10.95 23.09
C ALA A 175 5.64 -10.97 24.62
N LEU A 176 5.62 -9.79 25.28
CA LEU A 176 5.50 -9.67 26.74
C LEU A 176 4.17 -10.25 27.25
N ALA A 177 3.06 -10.02 26.56
CA ALA A 177 1.77 -10.60 26.92
C ALA A 177 1.78 -12.12 26.84
N LEU A 178 2.38 -12.70 25.80
CA LEU A 178 2.55 -14.14 25.63
C LEU A 178 3.42 -14.73 26.73
N LEU A 179 4.55 -14.11 27.06
CA LEU A 179 5.44 -14.59 28.14
C LEU A 179 4.74 -14.54 29.51
N LYS A 180 3.95 -13.50 29.78
CA LYS A 180 3.15 -13.40 30.99
C LYS A 180 2.14 -14.55 31.10
N GLN A 181 1.42 -14.85 30.02
CA GLN A 181 0.54 -16.02 29.95
C GLN A 181 1.30 -17.33 30.19
N GLY A 182 2.51 -17.46 29.60
CA GLY A 182 3.37 -18.63 29.86
C GLY A 182 3.79 -18.79 31.32
N MET A 183 4.07 -17.67 31.98
CA MET A 183 4.39 -17.68 33.44
C MET A 183 3.17 -18.08 34.29
N GLU A 184 1.98 -17.61 33.95
CA GLU A 184 0.72 -18.00 34.61
C GLU A 184 0.49 -19.52 34.49
N ILE A 185 0.69 -20.11 33.29
CA ILE A 185 0.62 -21.57 33.11
C ILE A 185 1.63 -22.32 33.99
N CYS A 186 2.83 -21.75 34.19
CA CYS A 186 3.83 -22.38 35.09
C CYS A 186 3.40 -22.42 36.58
N GLU A 187 2.48 -21.55 36.97
CA GLU A 187 1.95 -21.48 38.37
C GLU A 187 0.75 -22.40 38.61
N GLU A 188 0.18 -23.02 37.57
CA GLU A 188 -0.89 -23.98 37.73
C GLU A 188 -0.46 -25.21 38.53
N PRO A 189 -1.37 -25.91 39.26
CA PRO A 189 -1.01 -27.04 40.15
C PRO A 189 -0.22 -28.16 39.47
N SER A 190 -0.42 -28.40 38.17
CA SER A 190 0.34 -29.35 37.33
C SER A 190 1.19 -28.66 36.27
N GLY A 191 1.41 -27.36 36.42
CA GLY A 191 2.16 -26.55 35.47
C GLY A 191 3.66 -26.84 35.48
N PRO A 192 4.38 -26.50 34.40
CA PRO A 192 5.82 -26.73 34.30
C PRO A 192 6.63 -25.66 35.04
N TYR A 193 6.53 -25.65 36.37
CA TYR A 193 7.16 -24.70 37.31
C TYR A 193 8.64 -24.47 37.02
N MET A 194 9.35 -25.51 36.53
CA MET A 194 10.79 -25.44 36.22
C MET A 194 11.10 -24.53 35.01
N TYR A 195 10.10 -24.12 34.22
CA TYR A 195 10.29 -23.19 33.09
C TYR A 195 10.16 -21.73 33.50
N ARG A 196 9.56 -21.44 34.65
CA ARG A 196 9.26 -20.09 35.11
C ARG A 196 10.48 -19.17 35.11
N GLU A 197 11.60 -19.60 35.73
CA GLU A 197 12.84 -18.81 35.80
C GLU A 197 13.34 -18.40 34.41
N ALA A 198 13.22 -19.31 33.39
CA ALA A 198 13.64 -19.01 32.05
C ALA A 198 12.71 -18.02 31.35
N LEU A 199 11.39 -18.07 31.64
CA LEU A 199 10.42 -17.12 31.14
C LEU A 199 10.58 -15.74 31.78
N GLU A 200 10.85 -15.67 33.06
CA GLU A 200 11.12 -14.41 33.78
C GLU A 200 12.33 -13.69 33.17
N LYS A 201 13.44 -14.40 32.94
CA LYS A 201 14.63 -13.84 32.31
C LYS A 201 14.37 -13.39 30.89
N GLU A 202 13.57 -14.16 30.11
CA GLU A 202 13.18 -13.79 28.76
C GLU A 202 12.31 -12.54 28.78
N TYR A 203 11.38 -12.43 29.73
CA TYR A 203 10.53 -11.27 29.95
C TYR A 203 11.36 -10.01 30.27
N GLU A 204 12.30 -10.11 31.24
CA GLU A 204 13.23 -9.04 31.61
C GLU A 204 14.08 -8.62 30.39
N GLY A 205 14.52 -9.59 29.57
CA GLY A 205 15.27 -9.33 28.35
C GLY A 205 14.45 -8.53 27.32
N TRP A 206 13.17 -8.86 27.18
CA TRP A 206 12.25 -8.09 26.33
C TRP A 206 11.99 -6.69 26.87
N GLU A 207 11.79 -6.52 28.19
CA GLU A 207 11.64 -5.19 28.80
C GLU A 207 12.89 -4.33 28.56
N TYR A 208 14.08 -4.91 28.76
CA TYR A 208 15.34 -4.20 28.49
C TYR A 208 15.50 -3.82 27.01
N PHE A 209 15.13 -4.70 26.10
CA PHE A 209 15.13 -4.43 24.67
C PHE A 209 14.18 -3.28 24.32
N LEU A 210 12.95 -3.30 24.83
CA LEU A 210 11.92 -2.30 24.54
C LEU A 210 12.16 -0.96 25.24
N ALA A 211 12.94 -0.93 26.31
CA ALA A 211 13.38 0.30 26.98
C ALA A 211 14.44 1.08 26.18
N ALA A 212 14.82 0.60 24.99
CA ALA A 212 15.71 1.31 24.10
C ALA A 212 15.05 2.62 23.60
N GLU A 213 15.84 3.69 23.56
CA GLU A 213 15.38 5.02 23.15
C GLU A 213 15.33 5.18 21.64
N ASN A 214 16.13 4.40 20.91
CA ASN A 214 16.27 4.49 19.47
C ASN A 214 16.55 3.13 18.80
N LEU A 215 16.48 3.10 17.46
CA LEU A 215 16.68 1.88 16.66
C LEU A 215 18.08 1.28 16.83
N GLN A 216 19.12 2.10 16.99
CA GLN A 216 20.47 1.61 17.20
C GLN A 216 20.58 0.85 18.54
N GLN A 217 20.05 1.41 19.62
CA GLN A 217 20.01 0.71 20.90
C GLN A 217 19.15 -0.56 20.83
N MET A 218 18.03 -0.55 20.08
CA MET A 218 17.26 -1.76 19.85
C MET A 218 18.05 -2.81 19.09
N TYR A 219 18.77 -2.40 18.04
CA TYR A 219 19.64 -3.31 17.30
C TYR A 219 20.71 -3.97 18.21
N GLU A 220 21.35 -3.19 19.06
CA GLU A 220 22.37 -3.68 20.01
C GLU A 220 21.79 -4.63 21.05
N ARG A 221 20.59 -4.34 21.56
CA ARG A 221 19.92 -5.11 22.63
C ARG A 221 19.09 -6.30 22.11
N ARG A 222 18.94 -6.49 20.81
CA ARG A 222 18.02 -7.50 20.24
C ARG A 222 18.24 -8.92 20.74
N ASN A 223 19.50 -9.30 21.01
CA ASN A 223 19.84 -10.63 21.49
C ASN A 223 19.43 -10.86 22.97
N CYS A 224 19.17 -9.80 23.74
CA CYS A 224 18.73 -9.91 25.13
C CYS A 224 17.33 -10.54 25.24
N ALA A 225 16.50 -10.41 24.18
CA ALA A 225 15.15 -10.96 24.10
C ALA A 225 15.09 -12.44 23.65
N GLU A 226 16.22 -13.10 23.32
CA GLU A 226 16.22 -14.48 22.81
C GLU A 226 15.81 -15.53 23.84
N GLY A 227 16.06 -15.28 25.11
CA GLY A 227 15.80 -16.20 26.20
C GLY A 227 16.73 -17.43 26.25
N GLU A 228 16.87 -18.05 27.41
CA GLU A 228 17.73 -19.22 27.70
C GLU A 228 17.03 -20.53 27.29
N LYS A 229 17.79 -21.64 27.27
CA LYS A 229 17.22 -22.97 27.07
C LYS A 229 16.37 -23.38 28.29
N LEU A 230 15.19 -23.97 28.01
CA LEU A 230 14.36 -24.56 29.04
C LEU A 230 15.06 -25.75 29.74
N LYS A 231 14.91 -25.86 31.04
CA LYS A 231 15.34 -27.02 31.81
C LYS A 231 14.55 -28.27 31.33
N ALA A 232 15.19 -29.44 31.33
CA ALA A 232 14.48 -30.65 30.96
C ALA A 232 13.41 -31.00 32.01
N ASN A 233 12.17 -31.20 31.57
CA ASN A 233 11.11 -31.69 32.44
C ASN A 233 11.35 -33.18 32.74
N ARG A 234 11.61 -33.54 33.98
CA ARG A 234 11.76 -34.91 34.50
C ARG A 234 10.68 -35.27 35.51
N ASP A 235 9.84 -34.32 35.89
CA ASP A 235 8.77 -34.49 36.83
C ASP A 235 7.52 -35.06 36.17
N LYS A 236 7.08 -36.23 36.63
CA LYS A 236 5.90 -36.93 36.10
C LYS A 236 4.57 -36.29 36.55
N ALA A 237 4.61 -35.43 37.60
CA ALA A 237 3.44 -34.72 38.08
C ALA A 237 3.06 -33.53 37.18
N VAL A 238 3.98 -33.09 36.31
CA VAL A 238 3.75 -31.97 35.38
C VAL A 238 2.95 -32.45 34.17
N ASP A 239 1.88 -31.73 33.87
CA ASP A 239 1.05 -31.97 32.70
C ASP A 239 1.83 -31.70 31.40
N LYS A 240 1.73 -32.65 30.47
CA LYS A 240 2.40 -32.56 29.19
C LYS A 240 1.78 -31.49 28.29
N GLU A 241 0.46 -31.31 28.33
CA GLU A 241 -0.25 -30.31 27.52
C GLU A 241 0.15 -28.91 27.97
N LEU A 242 0.21 -28.65 29.28
CA LEU A 242 0.68 -27.37 29.83
C LEU A 242 2.16 -27.11 29.48
N SER A 243 3.00 -28.15 29.52
CA SER A 243 4.40 -28.03 29.10
C SER A 243 4.54 -27.69 27.62
N GLU A 244 3.73 -28.29 26.74
CA GLU A 244 3.75 -27.97 25.32
C GLU A 244 3.17 -26.57 25.03
N ALA A 245 2.15 -26.16 25.77
CA ALA A 245 1.60 -24.80 25.68
C ALA A 245 2.66 -23.72 25.94
N VAL A 246 3.45 -23.88 27.01
CA VAL A 246 4.57 -22.96 27.31
C VAL A 246 5.65 -22.98 26.24
N LYS A 247 5.97 -24.15 25.67
CA LYS A 247 6.93 -24.24 24.57
C LYS A 247 6.41 -23.55 23.29
N GLU A 248 5.13 -23.69 23.01
CA GLU A 248 4.52 -23.01 21.85
C GLU A 248 4.50 -21.49 22.04
N ILE A 249 4.18 -21.00 23.25
CA ILE A 249 4.32 -19.57 23.58
C ILE A 249 5.73 -19.08 23.28
N ARG A 250 6.75 -19.78 23.75
CA ARG A 250 8.15 -19.40 23.49
C ARG A 250 8.55 -19.49 22.03
N LYS A 251 7.95 -20.40 21.28
CA LYS A 251 8.16 -20.46 19.82
C LYS A 251 7.56 -19.24 19.14
N GLN A 252 6.38 -18.79 19.60
CA GLN A 252 5.74 -17.59 19.08
C GLN A 252 6.55 -16.33 19.41
N THR A 253 7.04 -16.17 20.66
CA THR A 253 7.88 -15.02 21.04
C THR A 253 9.18 -14.97 20.23
N LYS A 254 9.83 -16.12 19.99
CA LYS A 254 10.99 -16.21 19.09
C LYS A 254 10.65 -15.89 17.65
N GLY A 255 9.47 -16.27 17.18
CA GLY A 255 8.97 -15.90 15.87
C GLY A 255 8.82 -14.38 15.73
N ILE A 256 8.25 -13.72 16.74
CA ILE A 256 8.12 -12.27 16.81
C ILE A 256 9.50 -11.60 16.77
N LEU A 257 10.45 -12.04 17.60
CA LEU A 257 11.81 -11.50 17.58
C LEU A 257 12.50 -11.69 16.21
N GLY A 258 12.31 -12.87 15.62
CA GLY A 258 12.82 -13.17 14.28
C GLY A 258 12.25 -12.23 13.22
N GLU A 259 10.95 -11.93 13.27
CA GLU A 259 10.31 -10.98 12.36
C GLU A 259 10.83 -9.55 12.59
N ILE A 260 10.93 -9.09 13.84
CA ILE A 260 11.53 -7.79 14.17
C ILE A 260 12.95 -7.69 13.61
N THR A 261 13.77 -8.71 13.88
CA THR A 261 15.18 -8.70 13.44
C THR A 261 15.29 -8.70 11.93
N LYS A 262 14.47 -9.50 11.24
CA LYS A 262 14.49 -9.61 9.78
C LYS A 262 13.98 -8.36 9.08
N SER A 263 12.94 -7.72 9.62
CA SER A 263 12.22 -6.64 8.93
C SER A 263 12.69 -5.24 9.33
N TYR A 264 13.20 -5.07 10.57
CA TYR A 264 13.53 -3.74 11.11
C TYR A 264 14.98 -3.63 11.62
N LEU A 265 15.55 -4.70 12.16
CA LEU A 265 16.86 -4.69 12.82
C LEU A 265 17.86 -5.66 12.17
N PHE A 266 17.78 -5.80 10.84
CA PHE A 266 18.68 -6.71 10.08
C PHE A 266 20.11 -6.18 9.96
N GLN A 267 20.32 -4.88 10.18
CA GLN A 267 21.63 -4.23 10.20
C GLN A 267 21.62 -3.03 11.14
N SER A 268 22.81 -2.42 11.37
CA SER A 268 22.94 -1.22 12.20
C SER A 268 22.31 0.01 11.51
N THR A 269 21.98 1.02 12.30
CA THR A 269 21.40 2.27 11.79
C THR A 269 22.33 2.96 10.79
N GLU A 270 23.64 2.95 11.06
CA GLU A 270 24.65 3.53 10.18
C GLU A 270 24.72 2.80 8.83
N ALA A 271 24.69 1.46 8.84
CA ALA A 271 24.67 0.67 7.61
C ALA A 271 23.39 0.91 6.80
N PHE A 272 22.26 1.10 7.50
CA PHE A 272 20.99 1.43 6.85
C PHE A 272 21.05 2.81 6.16
N VAL A 273 21.60 3.82 6.81
CA VAL A 273 21.81 5.16 6.22
C VAL A 273 22.72 5.09 5.01
N GLU A 274 23.80 4.29 5.07
CA GLU A 274 24.67 4.12 3.91
C GLU A 274 23.94 3.46 2.72
N ASP A 275 23.10 2.45 2.97
CA ASP A 275 22.26 1.84 1.93
C ASP A 275 21.28 2.84 1.31
N LEU A 276 20.68 3.73 2.11
CA LEU A 276 19.83 4.81 1.60
C LEU A 276 20.60 5.76 0.68
N ARG A 277 21.82 6.18 1.09
CA ARG A 277 22.68 7.03 0.26
C ARG A 277 23.04 6.37 -1.07
N LEU A 278 23.44 5.10 -1.03
CA LEU A 278 23.76 4.33 -2.24
C LEU A 278 22.56 4.12 -3.16
N GLY A 279 21.34 4.09 -2.58
CA GLY A 279 20.09 3.94 -3.32
C GLY A 279 19.53 5.23 -3.92
N ARG A 280 19.88 6.40 -3.35
CA ARG A 280 19.30 7.72 -3.66
C ARG A 280 19.29 8.01 -5.15
N ASP A 281 20.45 8.06 -5.80
CA ASP A 281 20.58 8.36 -7.24
C ASP A 281 19.69 7.47 -8.10
N THR A 282 19.54 6.21 -7.67
CA THR A 282 18.74 5.22 -8.39
C THR A 282 17.25 5.51 -8.30
N VAL A 283 16.79 5.87 -7.09
CA VAL A 283 15.36 6.20 -6.85
C VAL A 283 15.00 7.52 -7.50
N GLU A 284 15.88 8.52 -7.43
CA GLU A 284 15.70 9.79 -8.14
C GLU A 284 15.53 9.58 -9.64
N GLU A 285 16.42 8.78 -10.25
CA GLU A 285 16.35 8.50 -11.67
C GLU A 285 15.09 7.72 -12.06
N LEU A 286 14.70 6.71 -11.28
CA LEU A 286 13.47 5.98 -11.49
C LEU A 286 12.24 6.88 -11.41
N VAL A 287 12.17 7.74 -10.38
CA VAL A 287 11.06 8.69 -10.22
C VAL A 287 11.04 9.69 -11.38
N ARG A 288 12.19 10.19 -11.84
CA ARG A 288 12.30 11.04 -13.01
C ARG A 288 11.72 10.37 -14.26
N LEU A 289 12.09 9.12 -14.51
CA LEU A 289 11.60 8.34 -15.66
C LEU A 289 10.09 8.10 -15.56
N VAL A 290 9.56 7.78 -14.37
CA VAL A 290 8.11 7.59 -14.16
C VAL A 290 7.34 8.89 -14.39
N LYS A 291 7.81 10.02 -13.89
CA LYS A 291 7.20 11.34 -14.12
C LYS A 291 7.22 11.70 -15.62
N LYS A 292 8.35 11.48 -16.30
CA LYS A 292 8.48 11.71 -17.73
C LYS A 292 7.54 10.81 -18.54
N PHE A 293 7.47 9.52 -18.20
CA PHE A 293 6.52 8.59 -18.80
C PHE A 293 5.06 9.09 -18.62
N SER A 294 4.69 9.50 -17.40
CA SER A 294 3.36 10.01 -17.09
C SER A 294 2.98 11.23 -17.96
N ALA A 295 3.91 12.18 -18.12
CA ALA A 295 3.73 13.36 -18.97
C ALA A 295 3.57 12.99 -20.44
N ASN A 296 4.49 12.18 -20.99
CA ASN A 296 4.47 11.75 -22.38
C ASN A 296 3.20 10.92 -22.70
N PHE A 297 2.79 10.04 -21.78
CA PHE A 297 1.57 9.25 -21.96
C PHE A 297 0.31 10.11 -21.94
N SER A 298 0.25 11.10 -21.07
CA SER A 298 -0.86 12.07 -21.03
C SER A 298 -0.93 12.91 -22.30
N GLU A 299 0.20 13.37 -22.80
CA GLU A 299 0.27 14.09 -24.09
C GLU A 299 -0.16 13.21 -25.25
N LYS A 300 0.31 11.97 -25.30
CA LYS A 300 -0.06 11.01 -26.36
C LYS A 300 -1.56 10.68 -26.33
N LYS A 301 -2.17 10.56 -25.15
CA LYS A 301 -3.62 10.39 -25.00
C LYS A 301 -4.37 11.62 -25.53
N ARG A 302 -3.95 12.83 -25.16
CA ARG A 302 -4.55 14.08 -25.65
C ARG A 302 -4.47 14.19 -27.18
N SER A 303 -3.32 13.89 -27.77
CA SER A 303 -3.15 13.95 -29.26
C SER A 303 -4.04 12.95 -29.98
N ARG A 304 -4.43 11.86 -29.35
CA ARG A 304 -5.36 10.85 -29.90
C ARG A 304 -6.81 11.06 -29.50
N LEU A 305 -7.11 12.13 -28.74
CA LEU A 305 -8.43 12.43 -28.19
C LEU A 305 -9.00 11.27 -27.37
N VAL A 306 -8.16 10.61 -26.59
CA VAL A 306 -8.55 9.48 -25.71
C VAL A 306 -8.29 9.77 -24.25
N LEU A 307 -9.16 9.26 -23.40
CA LEU A 307 -9.01 9.22 -21.96
C LEU A 307 -9.02 7.77 -21.48
N ASP A 308 -8.34 7.50 -20.40
CA ASP A 308 -8.53 6.27 -19.63
C ASP A 308 -9.50 6.50 -18.46
N PHE A 309 -9.95 5.41 -17.85
CA PHE A 309 -10.85 5.51 -16.68
C PHE A 309 -10.21 6.25 -15.49
N GLY A 310 -8.89 6.17 -15.32
CA GLY A 310 -8.18 6.89 -14.27
C GLY A 310 -8.17 8.41 -14.49
N ASP A 311 -8.22 8.88 -15.73
CA ASP A 311 -8.29 10.31 -16.05
C ASP A 311 -9.64 10.90 -15.59
N SER A 312 -10.74 10.13 -15.72
CA SER A 312 -12.08 10.59 -15.37
C SER A 312 -12.24 10.92 -13.87
N TRP A 313 -11.43 10.32 -13.01
CA TRP A 313 -11.40 10.61 -11.57
C TRP A 313 -10.51 11.80 -11.19
N ARG A 314 -9.59 12.20 -12.08
CA ARG A 314 -8.53 13.16 -11.81
C ARG A 314 -8.74 14.51 -12.50
N CYS A 315 -9.78 14.64 -13.29
CA CYS A 315 -10.18 15.95 -13.75
C CYS A 315 -10.49 16.79 -12.51
N ARG A 316 -9.49 17.59 -12.09
CA ARG A 316 -9.66 18.56 -11.01
C ARG A 316 -10.61 19.64 -11.52
N PHE A 317 -11.79 19.66 -10.97
CA PHE A 317 -12.75 20.75 -11.13
C PHE A 317 -12.31 21.95 -10.30
#